data_0770ec5effa4246ab5be3f508de8e782
#
_entry.id   0770ec5effa4246ab5be3f508de8e782
#
_cell.length_a   1.000
_cell.length_b   1.000
_cell.length_c   1.000
_cell.angle_alpha   90.00
_cell.angle_beta   90.00
_cell.angle_gamma   90.00
#
_symmetry.space_group_name_H-M   'P 1'
#
loop_
_entity.id
_entity.type
_entity.pdbx_description
1 polymer ?
#
loop_
_entity_poly.entity_id
_entity_poly.type
_entity_poly.pdbx_seq_one_letter_code
_entity_poly.pdbx_strand_id
1 'polypeptide(L)'
;MKRLLSTFVCLATLVFWFAQTDAAHAQGDADIETKFIAMLKNASLKGSWAPISQGRLGGERGDDGYRIARVEKGDGGKWSIVSVFNVRDRQVEFPISASVKFAGDTAVLILDNVRAGPGKANWSARIMFHDDVYAGRWWETANREHGGTIAGTITRAGDPAAQKK
;
A
#
# COMPACT_ATOMS: atom_id res chain seq x y z
N MET A 1 -60.42 -23.45 -1.94
CA MET A 1 -59.66 -22.23 -1.66
C MET A 1 -58.53 -22.52 -0.65
N LYS A 2 -57.50 -23.30 -0.98
CA LYS A 2 -56.35 -23.64 -0.07
C LYS A 2 -55.03 -23.86 -0.81
N ARG A 3 -54.72 -23.14 -1.89
CA ARG A 3 -53.46 -23.30 -2.64
C ARG A 3 -52.77 -21.99 -3.03
N LEU A 4 -53.07 -20.86 -2.39
CA LEU A 4 -52.47 -19.55 -2.72
C LEU A 4 -51.56 -18.95 -1.63
N LEU A 5 -51.33 -19.64 -0.50
CA LEU A 5 -50.47 -19.12 0.58
C LEU A 5 -49.02 -19.63 0.58
N SER A 6 -48.69 -20.62 -0.27
CA SER A 6 -47.36 -21.24 -0.23
C SER A 6 -46.28 -20.56 -1.12
N THR A 7 -46.70 -19.71 -2.07
CA THR A 7 -45.75 -19.10 -3.05
C THR A 7 -45.19 -17.76 -2.60
N PHE A 8 -45.78 -17.12 -1.60
CA PHE A 8 -45.28 -15.80 -1.12
C PHE A 8 -44.16 -15.88 -0.08
N VAL A 9 -44.00 -16.99 0.62
CA VAL A 9 -42.98 -17.16 1.65
C VAL A 9 -41.60 -17.41 1.04
N CYS A 10 -41.48 -18.02 -0.13
CA CYS A 10 -40.19 -18.28 -0.78
C CYS A 10 -39.54 -17.05 -1.41
N LEU A 11 -40.29 -16.03 -1.80
CA LEU A 11 -39.73 -14.83 -2.43
C LEU A 11 -39.12 -13.87 -1.41
N ALA A 12 -39.66 -13.83 -0.19
CA ALA A 12 -39.14 -12.95 0.88
C ALA A 12 -37.79 -13.44 1.46
N THR A 13 -37.55 -14.75 1.45
CA THR A 13 -36.29 -15.31 1.96
C THR A 13 -35.09 -15.14 0.99
N LEU A 14 -35.35 -15.07 -0.32
CA LEU A 14 -34.27 -14.85 -1.32
C LEU A 14 -33.73 -13.42 -1.32
N VAL A 15 -34.57 -12.42 -1.02
CA VAL A 15 -34.13 -11.01 -0.99
C VAL A 15 -33.24 -10.72 0.24
N PHE A 16 -33.42 -11.44 1.35
CA PHE A 16 -32.63 -11.26 2.57
C PHE A 16 -31.19 -11.80 2.45
N TRP A 17 -30.93 -12.76 1.57
CA TRP A 17 -29.61 -13.35 1.38
C TRP A 17 -28.67 -12.48 0.55
N PHE A 18 -29.18 -11.69 -0.39
CA PHE A 18 -28.32 -10.79 -1.20
C PHE A 18 -27.85 -9.56 -0.42
N ALA A 19 -28.61 -9.07 0.56
CA ALA A 19 -28.19 -7.92 1.37
C ALA A 19 -27.08 -8.22 2.39
N GLN A 20 -26.85 -9.48 2.75
CA GLN A 20 -25.82 -9.87 3.72
C GLN A 20 -24.42 -10.01 3.10
N THR A 21 -24.34 -10.28 1.79
CA THR A 21 -23.04 -10.45 1.11
C THR A 21 -22.34 -9.12 0.92
N ASP A 22 -23.04 -8.03 0.63
CA ASP A 22 -22.44 -6.71 0.44
C ASP A 22 -21.90 -6.13 1.75
N ALA A 23 -22.57 -6.33 2.87
CA ALA A 23 -22.14 -5.87 4.18
C ALA A 23 -20.88 -6.60 4.67
N ALA A 24 -20.78 -7.91 4.42
CA ALA A 24 -19.62 -8.71 4.80
C ALA A 24 -18.36 -8.33 3.97
N HIS A 25 -18.50 -8.04 2.69
CA HIS A 25 -17.43 -7.56 1.84
C HIS A 25 -16.95 -6.16 2.26
N ALA A 26 -17.86 -5.23 2.51
CA ALA A 26 -17.53 -3.88 2.95
C ALA A 26 -16.79 -3.86 4.31
N GLN A 27 -17.17 -4.74 5.23
CA GLN A 27 -16.48 -4.88 6.51
C GLN A 27 -15.07 -5.46 6.33
N GLY A 28 -14.92 -6.48 5.48
CA GLY A 28 -13.61 -7.08 5.17
C GLY A 28 -12.65 -6.08 4.55
N ASP A 29 -13.13 -5.25 3.64
CA ASP A 29 -12.33 -4.21 2.99
C ASP A 29 -11.88 -3.14 4.00
N ALA A 30 -12.75 -2.70 4.91
CA ALA A 30 -12.42 -1.72 5.95
C ALA A 30 -11.37 -2.26 6.94
N ASP A 31 -11.45 -3.53 7.30
CA ASP A 31 -10.49 -4.19 8.18
C ASP A 31 -9.10 -4.31 7.54
N ILE A 32 -9.03 -4.63 6.25
CA ILE A 32 -7.78 -4.72 5.49
C ILE A 32 -7.13 -3.34 5.36
N GLU A 33 -7.89 -2.30 5.05
CA GLU A 33 -7.40 -0.93 4.99
C GLU A 33 -6.86 -0.46 6.35
N THR A 34 -7.57 -0.76 7.42
CA THR A 34 -7.14 -0.44 8.79
C THR A 34 -5.81 -1.12 9.14
N LYS A 35 -5.63 -2.39 8.78
CA LYS A 35 -4.38 -3.13 8.95
C LYS A 35 -3.23 -2.48 8.16
N PHE A 36 -3.46 -2.10 6.91
CA PHE A 36 -2.46 -1.43 6.08
C PHE A 36 -2.04 -0.07 6.67
N ILE A 37 -2.99 0.74 7.13
CA ILE A 37 -2.71 2.00 7.80
C ILE A 37 -1.87 1.77 9.09
N ALA A 38 -2.25 0.79 9.90
CA ALA A 38 -1.54 0.44 11.12
C ALA A 38 -0.13 -0.08 10.85
N MET A 39 0.06 -0.90 9.81
CA MET A 39 1.36 -1.43 9.38
C MET A 39 2.36 -0.32 9.08
N LEU A 40 1.94 0.74 8.41
CA LEU A 40 2.82 1.83 7.98
C LEU A 40 2.84 3.04 8.92
N LYS A 41 2.06 3.05 9.98
CA LYS A 41 2.08 4.15 10.96
C LYS A 41 3.39 4.16 11.76
N ASN A 42 4.13 5.28 11.70
CA ASN A 42 5.45 5.45 12.34
C ASN A 42 6.45 4.34 11.95
N ALA A 43 6.35 3.85 10.72
CA ALA A 43 7.16 2.75 10.23
C ALA A 43 8.52 3.21 9.69
N SER A 44 9.51 2.36 9.87
CA SER A 44 10.80 2.40 9.19
C SER A 44 10.89 1.22 8.23
N LEU A 45 11.02 1.51 6.95
CA LEU A 45 11.25 0.54 5.90
C LEU A 45 12.75 0.46 5.66
N LYS A 46 13.33 -0.73 5.74
CA LYS A 46 14.76 -0.97 5.51
C LYS A 46 14.93 -2.14 4.58
N GLY A 47 15.74 -1.97 3.57
CA GLY A 47 15.97 -3.01 2.59
C GLY A 47 17.09 -2.68 1.64
N SER A 48 17.01 -3.24 0.47
CA SER A 48 17.95 -3.04 -0.61
C SER A 48 17.22 -2.76 -1.92
N TRP A 49 17.96 -2.26 -2.88
CA TRP A 49 17.46 -2.04 -4.23
C TRP A 49 18.44 -2.61 -5.27
N ALA A 50 17.93 -2.94 -6.45
CA ALA A 50 18.73 -3.36 -7.58
C ALA A 50 18.28 -2.63 -8.86
N PRO A 51 19.21 -2.07 -9.65
CA PRO A 51 18.85 -1.39 -10.89
C PRO A 51 18.32 -2.37 -11.93
N ILE A 52 17.39 -1.90 -12.75
CA ILE A 52 17.01 -2.58 -13.98
C ILE A 52 17.57 -1.76 -15.14
N SER A 53 18.33 -2.40 -16.01
CA SER A 53 18.87 -1.79 -17.23
C SER A 53 18.73 -2.76 -18.39
N GLN A 54 18.17 -2.31 -19.51
CA GLN A 54 17.93 -3.13 -20.70
C GLN A 54 17.19 -4.45 -20.40
N GLY A 55 16.18 -4.39 -19.51
CA GLY A 55 15.39 -5.54 -19.13
C GLY A 55 16.10 -6.54 -18.22
N ARG A 56 17.33 -6.28 -17.77
CA ARG A 56 18.09 -7.15 -16.87
C ARG A 56 18.18 -6.54 -15.48
N LEU A 57 18.01 -7.38 -14.47
CA LEU A 57 18.23 -7.03 -13.08
C LEU A 57 19.74 -6.98 -12.82
N GLY A 58 20.21 -5.84 -12.33
CA GLY A 58 21.61 -5.66 -11.90
C GLY A 58 21.87 -6.26 -10.53
N GLY A 59 23.13 -6.16 -10.08
CA GLY A 59 23.50 -6.55 -8.72
C GLY A 59 22.82 -5.66 -7.68
N GLU A 60 22.53 -6.23 -6.52
CA GLU A 60 21.99 -5.54 -5.36
C GLU A 60 22.91 -4.36 -4.99
N ARG A 61 22.32 -3.22 -4.74
CA ARG A 61 22.98 -2.01 -4.31
C ARG A 61 22.41 -1.57 -2.98
N GLY A 62 23.31 -1.33 -2.09
CA GLY A 62 23.22 -0.73 -0.77
C GLY A 62 21.86 -0.42 -0.16
N ASP A 63 21.96 0.07 1.04
CA ASP A 63 20.83 0.31 1.92
C ASP A 63 19.81 1.26 1.30
N ASP A 64 18.58 0.78 1.19
CA ASP A 64 17.40 1.57 0.90
C ASP A 64 16.60 1.75 2.20
N GLY A 65 16.19 2.97 2.46
CA GLY A 65 15.49 3.26 3.72
C GLY A 65 14.50 4.40 3.61
N TYR A 66 13.30 4.16 4.12
CA TYR A 66 12.22 5.15 4.16
C TYR A 66 11.63 5.22 5.57
N ARG A 67 11.22 6.39 5.98
CA ARG A 67 10.43 6.59 7.19
C ARG A 67 9.05 7.08 6.79
N ILE A 68 8.03 6.39 7.26
CA ILE A 68 6.63 6.74 7.04
C ILE A 68 6.08 7.24 8.38
N ALA A 69 5.57 8.47 8.40
CA ALA A 69 4.88 8.99 9.58
C ALA A 69 3.49 8.37 9.68
N ARG A 70 2.75 8.39 8.59
CA ARG A 70 1.38 7.87 8.54
C ARG A 70 0.89 7.65 7.12
N VAL A 71 -0.21 6.93 7.02
CA VAL A 71 -0.98 6.74 5.78
C VAL A 71 -2.37 7.31 6.02
N GLU A 72 -2.86 8.08 5.09
CA GLU A 72 -4.16 8.72 5.13
C GLU A 72 -4.98 8.31 3.91
N LYS A 73 -6.25 7.96 4.13
CA LYS A 73 -7.23 7.74 3.07
C LYS A 73 -8.16 8.95 3.03
N GLY A 74 -8.13 9.67 1.93
CA GLY A 74 -9.00 10.81 1.67
C GLY A 74 -10.25 10.43 0.89
N ASP A 75 -11.02 11.44 0.55
CA ASP A 75 -12.24 11.29 -0.23
C ASP A 75 -11.98 10.73 -1.63
N GLY A 76 -12.94 9.96 -2.14
CA GLY A 76 -12.85 9.36 -3.48
C GLY A 76 -11.80 8.25 -3.61
N GLY A 77 -11.36 7.63 -2.49
CA GLY A 77 -10.42 6.52 -2.50
C GLY A 77 -8.97 6.92 -2.81
N LYS A 78 -8.63 8.19 -2.68
CA LYS A 78 -7.26 8.70 -2.79
C LYS A 78 -6.51 8.41 -1.50
N TRP A 79 -5.24 8.04 -1.64
CA TRP A 79 -4.36 7.77 -0.52
C TRP A 79 -3.21 8.77 -0.49
N SER A 80 -2.73 9.06 0.71
CA SER A 80 -1.53 9.85 0.94
C SER A 80 -0.58 9.07 1.85
N ILE A 81 0.63 8.84 1.37
CA ILE A 81 1.71 8.26 2.17
C ILE A 81 2.58 9.43 2.64
N VAL A 82 2.54 9.71 3.93
CA VAL A 82 3.32 10.81 4.50
C VAL A 82 4.69 10.28 4.92
N SER A 83 5.68 10.58 4.09
CA SER A 83 7.08 10.19 4.31
C SER A 83 7.83 11.26 5.09
N VAL A 84 8.83 10.87 5.88
CA VAL A 84 9.68 11.76 6.66
C VAL A 84 11.06 11.84 6.04
N PHE A 85 11.50 13.02 5.70
CA PHE A 85 12.84 13.31 5.18
C PHE A 85 13.62 14.17 6.17
N ASN A 86 14.93 13.93 6.24
CA ASN A 86 15.85 14.84 6.95
C ASN A 86 16.38 15.89 5.97
N VAL A 87 16.03 17.14 6.20
CA VAL A 87 16.50 18.28 5.39
C VAL A 87 17.19 19.26 6.33
N ARG A 88 18.54 19.38 6.20
CA ARG A 88 19.34 20.33 7.01
C ARG A 88 18.99 20.27 8.50
N ASP A 89 19.15 19.13 9.13
CA ASP A 89 18.90 18.87 10.55
C ASP A 89 17.43 19.03 11.01
N ARG A 90 16.49 19.14 10.09
CA ARG A 90 15.06 19.16 10.37
C ARG A 90 14.38 17.97 9.72
N GLN A 91 13.43 17.39 10.45
CA GLN A 91 12.53 16.40 9.89
C GLN A 91 11.38 17.13 9.19
N VAL A 92 11.16 16.79 7.93
CA VAL A 92 10.08 17.36 7.12
C VAL A 92 9.18 16.21 6.65
N GLU A 93 7.91 16.35 6.91
CA GLU A 93 6.89 15.44 6.37
C GLU A 93 6.53 15.84 4.94
N PHE A 94 6.52 14.88 4.07
CA PHE A 94 6.17 15.06 2.67
C PHE A 94 5.07 14.07 2.26
N PRO A 95 3.86 14.56 1.95
CA PRO A 95 2.76 13.71 1.49
C PRO A 95 2.97 13.30 0.02
N ILE A 96 2.90 12.01 -0.24
CA ILE A 96 2.99 11.42 -1.57
C ILE A 96 1.61 10.87 -1.93
N SER A 97 1.00 11.43 -2.98
CA SER A 97 -0.27 10.93 -3.49
C SER A 97 -0.12 9.55 -4.10
N ALA A 98 -1.03 8.65 -3.76
CA ALA A 98 -1.01 7.25 -4.18
C ALA A 98 -2.41 6.71 -4.44
N SER A 99 -2.46 5.55 -5.09
CA SER A 99 -3.61 4.64 -5.03
C SER A 99 -3.17 3.36 -4.32
N VAL A 100 -4.10 2.73 -3.61
CA VAL A 100 -3.87 1.43 -2.98
C VAL A 100 -4.93 0.45 -3.48
N LYS A 101 -4.49 -0.74 -3.85
CA LYS A 101 -5.35 -1.86 -4.20
C LYS A 101 -4.99 -3.04 -3.31
N PHE A 102 -5.96 -3.86 -3.01
CA PHE A 102 -5.77 -5.04 -2.18
C PHE A 102 -5.98 -6.31 -2.99
N ALA A 103 -5.08 -7.28 -2.81
CA ALA A 103 -5.19 -8.64 -3.32
C ALA A 103 -5.21 -9.57 -2.09
N GLY A 104 -6.40 -9.87 -1.59
CA GLY A 104 -6.55 -10.44 -0.26
C GLY A 104 -6.07 -9.45 0.79
N ASP A 105 -5.17 -9.88 1.66
CA ASP A 105 -4.54 -9.05 2.71
C ASP A 105 -3.27 -8.32 2.27
N THR A 106 -2.84 -8.53 1.01
CA THR A 106 -1.68 -7.86 0.44
C THR A 106 -2.07 -6.51 -0.14
N ALA A 107 -1.50 -5.43 0.37
CA ALA A 107 -1.67 -4.10 -0.19
C ALA A 107 -0.70 -3.86 -1.35
N VAL A 108 -1.19 -3.31 -2.44
CA VAL A 108 -0.38 -2.86 -3.58
C VAL A 108 -0.47 -1.33 -3.67
N LEU A 109 0.62 -0.67 -3.32
CA LEU A 109 0.78 0.77 -3.48
C LEU A 109 1.13 1.09 -4.93
N ILE A 110 0.38 2.01 -5.50
CA ILE A 110 0.49 2.46 -6.88
C ILE A 110 0.85 3.94 -6.87
N LEU A 111 2.07 4.25 -7.29
CA LEU A 111 2.52 5.60 -7.57
C LEU A 111 2.58 5.79 -9.07
N ASP A 112 1.91 6.81 -9.58
CA ASP A 112 1.93 7.16 -10.99
C ASP A 112 2.32 8.63 -11.16
N ASN A 113 3.44 8.86 -11.82
CA ASN A 113 3.91 10.18 -12.21
C ASN A 113 4.03 11.16 -11.02
N VAL A 114 4.54 10.67 -9.89
CA VAL A 114 4.68 11.48 -8.68
C VAL A 114 6.08 12.10 -8.62
N ARG A 115 6.15 13.30 -8.08
CA ARG A 115 7.42 13.93 -7.75
C ARG A 115 7.87 13.46 -6.38
N ALA A 116 8.87 12.60 -6.35
CA ALA A 116 9.47 12.09 -5.12
C ALA A 116 10.92 12.58 -5.03
N GLY A 117 11.14 13.64 -4.26
CA GLY A 117 12.47 14.18 -4.02
C GLY A 117 12.79 15.49 -4.76
N PRO A 118 14.02 16.02 -4.58
CA PRO A 118 14.43 17.35 -5.08
C PRO A 118 14.72 17.41 -6.58
N GLY A 119 14.77 16.28 -7.26
CA GLY A 119 15.02 16.19 -8.70
C GLY A 119 13.87 16.73 -9.57
N LYS A 120 14.13 16.82 -10.89
CA LYS A 120 13.10 17.22 -11.86
C LYS A 120 12.27 16.04 -12.38
N ALA A 121 12.77 14.82 -12.18
CA ALA A 121 12.11 13.60 -12.66
C ALA A 121 10.87 13.25 -11.85
N ASN A 122 9.86 12.75 -12.54
CA ASN A 122 8.71 12.12 -11.92
C ASN A 122 8.89 10.60 -11.93
N TRP A 123 8.38 9.96 -10.91
CA TRP A 123 8.57 8.55 -10.63
C TRP A 123 7.25 7.82 -10.59
N SER A 124 7.30 6.56 -10.97
CA SER A 124 6.18 5.63 -10.85
C SER A 124 6.68 4.39 -10.10
N ALA A 125 5.80 3.77 -9.32
CA ALA A 125 6.14 2.54 -8.60
C ALA A 125 4.93 1.63 -8.41
N ARG A 126 5.23 0.35 -8.21
CA ARG A 126 4.30 -0.69 -7.75
C ARG A 126 4.99 -1.43 -6.62
N ILE A 127 4.47 -1.29 -5.41
CA ILE A 127 5.09 -1.84 -4.21
C ILE A 127 4.03 -2.63 -3.45
N MET A 128 4.32 -3.90 -3.20
CA MET A 128 3.50 -4.78 -2.38
C MET A 128 3.94 -4.71 -0.94
N PHE A 129 2.98 -4.80 -0.03
CA PHE A 129 3.16 -4.84 1.41
C PHE A 129 2.39 -6.02 1.99
N HIS A 130 3.09 -6.91 2.70
CA HIS A 130 2.50 -8.08 3.34
C HIS A 130 3.38 -8.53 4.51
N ASP A 131 2.79 -8.82 5.67
CA ASP A 131 3.47 -9.36 6.86
C ASP A 131 4.80 -8.66 7.21
N ASP A 132 4.78 -7.34 7.29
CA ASP A 132 5.97 -6.53 7.60
C ASP A 132 7.12 -6.64 6.58
N VAL A 133 6.82 -7.09 5.37
CA VAL A 133 7.73 -7.11 4.23
C VAL A 133 7.18 -6.22 3.13
N TYR A 134 8.08 -5.59 2.39
CA TYR A 134 7.71 -4.90 1.15
C TYR A 134 8.61 -5.33 0.00
N ALA A 135 8.05 -5.35 -1.20
CA ALA A 135 8.79 -5.59 -2.42
C ALA A 135 8.11 -4.89 -3.61
N GLY A 136 8.90 -4.44 -4.57
CA GLY A 136 8.31 -3.78 -5.71
C GLY A 136 9.30 -3.34 -6.78
N ARG A 137 8.74 -2.58 -7.71
CA ARG A 137 9.46 -1.94 -8.80
C ARG A 137 9.18 -0.45 -8.82
N TRP A 138 10.20 0.34 -9.11
CA TRP A 138 10.11 1.77 -9.38
C TRP A 138 10.79 2.11 -10.71
N TRP A 139 10.37 3.19 -11.36
CA TRP A 139 10.95 3.67 -12.60
C TRP A 139 10.68 5.16 -12.79
N GLU A 140 11.55 5.82 -13.54
CA GLU A 140 11.29 7.16 -14.03
C GLU A 140 10.12 7.13 -15.01
N THR A 141 9.12 7.98 -14.80
CA THR A 141 7.88 7.94 -15.58
C THR A 141 8.11 8.16 -17.08
N ALA A 142 9.05 9.05 -17.43
CA ALA A 142 9.43 9.35 -18.82
C ALA A 142 10.33 8.27 -19.45
N ASN A 143 11.04 7.47 -18.62
CA ASN A 143 11.96 6.44 -19.09
C ASN A 143 11.83 5.17 -18.24
N ARG A 144 10.98 4.24 -18.67
CA ARG A 144 10.70 2.98 -17.93
C ARG A 144 11.90 2.02 -17.82
N GLU A 145 12.94 2.24 -18.57
CA GLU A 145 14.18 1.46 -18.48
C GLU A 145 15.11 2.00 -17.38
N HIS A 146 14.89 3.25 -16.96
CA HIS A 146 15.57 3.84 -15.83
C HIS A 146 14.78 3.59 -14.55
N GLY A 147 15.19 2.59 -13.78
CA GLY A 147 14.50 2.20 -12.57
C GLY A 147 15.17 1.02 -11.88
N GLY A 148 14.42 0.36 -11.02
CA GLY A 148 14.93 -0.76 -10.26
C GLY A 148 13.84 -1.53 -9.52
N THR A 149 14.28 -2.51 -8.77
CA THR A 149 13.48 -3.22 -7.76
C THR A 149 13.89 -2.79 -6.36
N ILE A 150 12.99 -2.88 -5.42
CA ILE A 150 13.23 -2.70 -3.99
C ILE A 150 12.62 -3.87 -3.23
N ALA A 151 13.24 -4.27 -2.13
CA ALA A 151 12.67 -5.22 -1.19
C ALA A 151 13.25 -4.99 0.20
N GLY A 152 12.47 -5.25 1.24
CA GLY A 152 12.93 -5.09 2.61
C GLY A 152 11.86 -5.42 3.64
N THR A 153 12.16 -5.02 4.87
CA THR A 153 11.31 -5.23 6.04
C THR A 153 10.78 -3.92 6.60
N ILE A 154 9.69 -4.01 7.30
CA ILE A 154 9.01 -2.91 7.96
C ILE A 154 9.18 -3.12 9.47
N THR A 155 9.60 -2.07 10.17
CA THR A 155 9.69 -2.05 11.63
C THR A 155 9.00 -0.82 12.16
N ARG A 156 8.37 -0.91 13.33
CA ARG A 156 7.69 0.21 14.00
C ARG A 156 8.38 0.54 15.31
N ALA A 157 8.23 1.77 15.76
CA ALA A 157 8.69 2.14 17.10
C ALA A 157 7.97 1.28 18.14
N GLY A 158 8.74 0.51 18.94
CA GLY A 158 8.20 -0.44 19.92
C GLY A 158 8.24 -1.92 19.49
N ASP A 159 8.57 -2.22 18.24
CA ASP A 159 8.78 -3.62 17.83
C ASP A 159 10.03 -4.21 18.50
N PRO A 160 9.97 -5.45 19.03
CA PRO A 160 11.12 -6.08 19.66
C PRO A 160 12.34 -6.20 18.73
N ALA A 161 12.12 -6.32 17.44
CA ALA A 161 13.17 -6.37 16.43
C ALA A 161 13.89 -5.01 16.21
N ALA A 162 13.27 -3.89 16.57
CA ALA A 162 13.87 -2.56 16.48
C ALA A 162 14.84 -2.26 17.63
N GLN A 163 14.81 -3.04 18.71
CA GLN A 163 15.61 -2.83 19.92
C GLN A 163 16.93 -3.63 19.96
N LYS A 164 17.15 -4.53 18.99
CA LYS A 164 18.40 -5.32 18.91
C LYS A 164 19.38 -4.67 17.92
N LYS A 165 20.04 -3.62 18.38
CA LYS A 165 21.29 -3.09 17.77
C LYS A 165 22.26 -2.71 18.85
#